data_6701002b8c7b48148d45548acaaa15af
#
_entry.id   6701002b8c7b48148d45548acaaa15af
#
_cell.length_a   1.000
_cell.length_b   1.000
_cell.length_c   1.000
_cell.angle_alpha   90.00
_cell.angle_beta   90.00
_cell.angle_gamma   90.00
#
_symmetry.space_group_name_H-M   'P 1'
#
loop_
_entity.id
_entity.type
_entity.pdbx_description
1 polymer ?
#
loop_
_entity_poly.entity_id
_entity_poly.type
_entity_poly.pdbx_seq_one_letter_code
_entity_poly.pdbx_strand_id
1 'polypeptide(L)'
;SSSNKSWGQIIQVGAILTNDNLEELDRYEARCRLSPSIIPEAMALIVNKSSPKMLKGANLSHYEMIRQLVETLKRWGKATFIGFNSIDFDEEFLRTTLFQTLEYPYLTNSNGNNRGDLLNLARAANLYYPNTLKNSISAKGNAVYKLDQMAPLNGIEHGDAHSAIGDVIATLG
;
A
#
# COMPACT_ATOMS: atom_id res chain seq x y z
N SER A 1 -11.37 -0.29 -4.13
CA SER A 1 -12.85 -0.37 -4.14
C SER A 1 -13.37 -1.80 -3.92
N SER A 2 -12.57 -2.80 -4.17
CA SER A 2 -12.89 -4.22 -3.97
C SER A 2 -11.62 -5.04 -3.79
N SER A 3 -11.75 -6.33 -3.46
CA SER A 3 -10.66 -7.30 -3.45
C SER A 3 -10.30 -7.83 -4.84
N ASN A 4 -11.09 -7.51 -5.86
CA ASN A 4 -10.87 -7.95 -7.23
C ASN A 4 -9.77 -7.11 -7.91
N LYS A 5 -8.60 -7.72 -8.09
CA LYS A 5 -7.42 -7.07 -8.67
C LYS A 5 -7.57 -6.67 -10.14
N SER A 6 -8.46 -7.35 -10.88
CA SER A 6 -8.66 -7.10 -12.32
C SER A 6 -9.62 -5.95 -12.60
N TRP A 7 -10.59 -5.71 -11.71
CA TRP A 7 -11.67 -4.75 -11.92
C TRP A 7 -11.85 -3.75 -10.78
N GLY A 8 -11.14 -3.95 -9.66
CA GLY A 8 -11.18 -3.04 -8.53
C GLY A 8 -10.49 -1.72 -8.87
N GLN A 9 -11.14 -0.61 -8.55
CA GLN A 9 -10.53 0.71 -8.65
C GLN A 9 -9.71 1.02 -7.41
N ILE A 10 -8.48 1.49 -7.56
CA ILE A 10 -7.71 2.12 -6.49
C ILE A 10 -8.41 3.43 -6.13
N ILE A 11 -8.77 3.61 -4.87
CA ILE A 11 -9.47 4.81 -4.38
C ILE A 11 -8.59 5.74 -3.55
N GLN A 12 -7.49 5.23 -3.03
CA GLN A 12 -6.50 5.97 -2.28
C GLN A 12 -5.11 5.38 -2.53
N VAL A 13 -4.11 6.23 -2.59
CA VAL A 13 -2.69 5.86 -2.69
C VAL A 13 -1.91 6.67 -1.68
N GLY A 14 -0.98 6.02 -0.99
CA GLY A 14 0.05 6.64 -0.16
C GLY A 14 1.42 6.09 -0.56
N ALA A 15 2.39 6.96 -0.71
CA ALA A 15 3.78 6.60 -0.96
C ALA A 15 4.71 7.62 -0.29
N ILE A 16 5.82 7.15 0.26
CA ILE A 16 6.86 7.98 0.88
C ILE A 16 8.19 7.62 0.22
N LEU A 17 8.90 8.64 -0.23
CA LEU A 17 10.29 8.50 -0.65
C LEU A 17 11.19 8.68 0.57
N THR A 18 12.12 7.77 0.78
CA THR A 18 13.14 7.86 1.83
C THR A 18 14.54 7.81 1.24
N ASN A 19 15.51 8.25 2.03
CA ASN A 19 16.91 7.92 1.81
C ASN A 19 17.26 6.54 2.40
N ASP A 20 18.53 6.14 2.32
CA ASP A 20 19.05 4.85 2.84
C ASP A 20 18.95 4.74 4.38
N ASN A 21 18.76 5.85 5.10
CA ASN A 21 18.54 5.89 6.55
C ASN A 21 17.05 5.85 6.92
N LEU A 22 16.16 5.62 5.96
CA LEU A 22 14.70 5.64 6.10
C LEU A 22 14.13 7.02 6.49
N GLU A 23 14.90 8.10 6.31
CA GLU A 23 14.40 9.45 6.52
C GLU A 23 13.52 9.88 5.34
N GLU A 24 12.35 10.44 5.63
CA GLU A 24 11.42 10.90 4.62
C GLU A 24 12.00 12.10 3.83
N LEU A 25 12.01 11.99 2.51
CA LEU A 25 12.45 13.04 1.58
C LEU A 25 11.27 13.70 0.86
N ASP A 26 10.25 12.92 0.49
CA ASP A 26 9.06 13.41 -0.18
C ASP A 26 7.90 12.44 0.07
N ARG A 27 6.68 12.91 -0.16
CA ARG A 27 5.45 12.17 0.10
C ARG A 27 4.43 12.41 -1.02
N TYR A 28 3.73 11.37 -1.38
CA TYR A 28 2.54 11.44 -2.21
C TYR A 28 1.37 10.77 -1.51
N GLU A 29 0.29 11.51 -1.33
CA GLU A 29 -0.98 10.99 -0.86
C GLU A 29 -2.11 11.57 -1.70
N ALA A 30 -2.98 10.70 -2.20
CA ALA A 30 -4.13 11.13 -2.97
C ALA A 30 -5.31 10.19 -2.81
N ARG A 31 -6.51 10.75 -2.98
CA ARG A 31 -7.78 10.02 -3.06
C ARG A 31 -8.54 10.46 -4.28
N CYS A 32 -9.17 9.51 -4.97
CA CYS A 32 -9.97 9.80 -6.15
C CYS A 32 -11.45 9.48 -5.96
N ARG A 33 -12.27 10.04 -6.85
CA ARG A 33 -13.67 9.67 -6.96
C ARG A 33 -13.81 8.23 -7.43
N LEU A 34 -14.80 7.54 -6.87
CA LEU A 34 -15.23 6.26 -7.40
C LEU A 34 -15.91 6.49 -8.76
N SER A 35 -15.54 5.68 -9.76
CA SER A 35 -16.19 5.70 -11.07
C SER A 35 -17.68 5.34 -10.92
N PRO A 36 -18.59 6.03 -11.62
CA PRO A 36 -20.02 5.70 -11.59
C PRO A 36 -20.36 4.26 -12.04
N SER A 37 -19.47 3.63 -12.82
CA SER A 37 -19.63 2.25 -13.29
C SER A 37 -19.16 1.19 -12.29
N ILE A 38 -18.56 1.59 -11.16
CA ILE A 38 -18.03 0.67 -10.18
C ILE A 38 -18.87 0.67 -8.91
N ILE A 39 -19.32 -0.52 -8.52
CA ILE A 39 -20.01 -0.75 -7.25
C ILE A 39 -18.93 -1.21 -6.24
N PRO A 40 -18.68 -0.43 -5.18
CA PRO A 40 -17.68 -0.82 -4.19
C PRO A 40 -18.21 -1.96 -3.31
N GLU A 41 -17.32 -2.86 -2.94
CA GLU A 41 -17.61 -3.86 -1.92
C GLU A 41 -17.77 -3.20 -0.54
N ALA A 42 -18.83 -3.55 0.20
CA ALA A 42 -19.10 -2.98 1.52
C ALA A 42 -17.92 -3.19 2.50
N MET A 43 -17.30 -4.37 2.49
CA MET A 43 -16.14 -4.66 3.32
C MET A 43 -14.93 -3.80 2.98
N ALA A 44 -14.68 -3.53 1.70
CA ALA A 44 -13.60 -2.63 1.29
C ALA A 44 -13.82 -1.20 1.80
N LEU A 45 -15.05 -0.71 1.80
CA LEU A 45 -15.40 0.60 2.35
C LEU A 45 -15.19 0.66 3.88
N ILE A 46 -15.61 -0.39 4.59
CA ILE A 46 -15.47 -0.49 6.05
C ILE A 46 -13.99 -0.52 6.44
N VAL A 47 -13.20 -1.40 5.81
CA VAL A 47 -11.76 -1.55 6.10
C VAL A 47 -11.01 -0.24 5.82
N ASN A 48 -11.26 0.40 4.68
CA ASN A 48 -10.60 1.67 4.33
C ASN A 48 -11.26 2.90 4.98
N LYS A 49 -12.19 2.73 5.92
CA LYS A 49 -12.91 3.83 6.59
C LYS A 49 -13.47 4.86 5.60
N SER A 50 -13.85 4.42 4.40
CA SER A 50 -14.32 5.28 3.31
C SER A 50 -15.83 5.22 3.20
N SER A 51 -16.49 6.38 3.12
CA SER A 51 -17.92 6.44 2.84
C SER A 51 -18.19 6.75 1.36
N PRO A 52 -19.33 6.33 0.79
CA PRO A 52 -19.70 6.71 -0.57
C PRO A 52 -19.74 8.23 -0.78
N LYS A 53 -20.09 9.00 0.27
CA LYS A 53 -20.10 10.47 0.25
C LYS A 53 -18.68 11.04 0.10
N MET A 54 -17.71 10.50 0.85
CA MET A 54 -16.31 10.90 0.74
C MET A 54 -15.75 10.61 -0.65
N LEU A 55 -16.03 9.42 -1.18
CA LEU A 55 -15.55 9.03 -2.51
C LEU A 55 -16.19 9.86 -3.62
N LYS A 56 -17.46 10.21 -3.48
CA LYS A 56 -18.16 11.07 -4.45
C LYS A 56 -17.64 12.51 -4.41
N GLY A 57 -17.21 13.01 -3.24
CA GLY A 57 -16.71 14.37 -3.03
C GLY A 57 -15.22 14.56 -3.32
N ALA A 58 -14.46 13.51 -3.65
CA ALA A 58 -13.04 13.64 -3.95
C ALA A 58 -12.80 14.45 -5.24
N ASN A 59 -11.77 15.29 -5.24
CA ASN A 59 -11.49 16.23 -6.34
C ASN A 59 -10.93 15.54 -7.58
N LEU A 60 -10.11 14.50 -7.42
CA LEU A 60 -9.44 13.80 -8.52
C LEU A 60 -10.32 12.70 -9.09
N SER A 61 -10.29 12.53 -10.40
CA SER A 61 -10.71 11.27 -11.03
C SER A 61 -9.66 10.18 -10.79
N HIS A 62 -10.01 8.93 -11.01
CA HIS A 62 -9.07 7.81 -10.94
C HIS A 62 -7.87 8.01 -11.90
N TYR A 63 -8.15 8.40 -13.13
CA TYR A 63 -7.12 8.66 -14.12
C TYR A 63 -6.15 9.77 -13.69
N GLU A 64 -6.66 10.91 -13.22
CA GLU A 64 -5.82 12.03 -12.75
C GLU A 64 -4.94 11.61 -11.57
N MET A 65 -5.49 10.88 -10.59
CA MET A 65 -4.71 10.38 -9.45
C MET A 65 -3.57 9.46 -9.91
N ILE A 66 -3.83 8.53 -10.82
CA ILE A 66 -2.79 7.62 -11.32
C ILE A 66 -1.75 8.36 -12.15
N ARG A 67 -2.15 9.32 -12.97
CA ARG A 67 -1.20 10.16 -13.72
C ARG A 67 -0.27 10.93 -12.78
N GLN A 68 -0.81 11.57 -11.74
CA GLN A 68 -0.01 12.27 -10.74
C GLN A 68 0.92 11.32 -9.99
N LEU A 69 0.47 10.12 -9.63
CA LEU A 69 1.31 9.09 -9.02
C LEU A 69 2.49 8.75 -9.94
N VAL A 70 2.23 8.42 -11.20
CA VAL A 70 3.26 8.04 -12.18
C VAL A 70 4.28 9.16 -12.38
N GLU A 71 3.83 10.40 -12.50
CA GLU A 71 4.70 11.58 -12.61
C GLU A 71 5.56 11.75 -11.35
N THR A 72 4.99 11.55 -10.18
CA THR A 72 5.72 11.60 -8.91
C THR A 72 6.78 10.49 -8.83
N LEU A 73 6.43 9.25 -9.11
CA LEU A 73 7.38 8.14 -9.09
C LEU A 73 8.51 8.30 -10.12
N LYS A 74 8.21 8.82 -11.31
CA LYS A 74 9.23 9.16 -12.32
C LYS A 74 10.17 10.27 -11.84
N ARG A 75 9.64 11.30 -11.15
CA ARG A 75 10.43 12.38 -10.56
C ARG A 75 11.34 11.89 -9.43
N TRP A 76 10.89 10.95 -8.61
CA TRP A 76 11.69 10.33 -7.56
C TRP A 76 12.85 9.49 -8.11
N GLY A 77 12.75 9.01 -9.34
CA GLY A 77 13.81 8.27 -10.02
C GLY A 77 13.84 6.80 -9.63
N LYS A 78 15.04 6.21 -9.66
CA LYS A 78 15.23 4.79 -9.36
C LYS A 78 15.11 4.54 -7.85
N ALA A 79 14.28 3.55 -7.50
CA ALA A 79 14.02 3.22 -6.11
C ALA A 79 13.74 1.71 -5.93
N THR A 80 13.83 1.26 -4.68
CA THR A 80 13.26 -0.02 -4.26
C THR A 80 11.89 0.24 -3.65
N PHE A 81 10.85 -0.29 -4.28
CA PHE A 81 9.46 -0.17 -3.81
C PHE A 81 9.19 -1.23 -2.75
N ILE A 82 8.87 -0.81 -1.54
CA ILE A 82 8.65 -1.70 -0.40
C ILE A 82 7.27 -1.40 0.19
N GLY A 83 6.54 -2.45 0.52
CA GLY A 83 5.29 -2.37 1.25
C GLY A 83 5.06 -3.64 2.06
N PHE A 84 4.02 -3.67 2.86
CA PHE A 84 3.64 -4.84 3.65
C PHE A 84 2.61 -5.68 2.89
N ASN A 85 2.97 -6.89 2.48
CA ASN A 85 2.17 -7.75 1.58
C ASN A 85 1.89 -7.11 0.20
N SER A 86 2.77 -6.20 -0.21
CA SER A 86 2.56 -5.36 -1.39
C SER A 86 2.72 -6.12 -2.70
N ILE A 87 3.62 -7.10 -2.77
CA ILE A 87 3.85 -7.88 -4.00
C ILE A 87 2.60 -8.64 -4.43
N ASP A 88 1.90 -9.23 -3.48
CA ASP A 88 0.70 -10.02 -3.76
C ASP A 88 -0.59 -9.20 -3.80
N PHE A 89 -0.57 -7.94 -3.37
CA PHE A 89 -1.76 -7.10 -3.28
C PHE A 89 -1.59 -5.77 -4.03
N ASP A 90 -0.85 -4.83 -3.48
CA ASP A 90 -0.76 -3.45 -4.00
C ASP A 90 -0.15 -3.38 -5.41
N GLU A 91 0.91 -4.16 -5.63
CA GLU A 91 1.59 -4.24 -6.94
C GLU A 91 0.69 -4.82 -8.04
N GLU A 92 -0.15 -5.79 -7.71
CA GLU A 92 -1.10 -6.36 -8.65
C GLU A 92 -2.19 -5.36 -9.03
N PHE A 93 -2.73 -4.61 -8.05
CA PHE A 93 -3.67 -3.53 -8.31
C PHE A 93 -3.04 -2.41 -9.13
N LEU A 94 -1.82 -2.01 -8.76
CA LEU A 94 -1.10 -0.95 -9.46
C LEU A 94 -0.81 -1.34 -10.90
N ARG A 95 -0.30 -2.55 -11.13
CA ARG A 95 0.00 -3.06 -12.48
C ARG A 95 -1.24 -3.08 -13.38
N THR A 96 -2.36 -3.60 -12.87
CA THR A 96 -3.63 -3.60 -13.61
C THR A 96 -4.10 -2.19 -13.92
N THR A 97 -4.01 -1.31 -12.93
CA THR A 97 -4.42 0.09 -13.09
C THR A 97 -3.55 0.84 -14.09
N LEU A 98 -2.22 0.67 -14.04
CA LEU A 98 -1.29 1.26 -15.00
C LEU A 98 -1.60 0.79 -16.43
N PHE A 99 -1.87 -0.51 -16.61
CA PHE A 99 -2.30 -1.04 -17.90
C PHE A 99 -3.60 -0.39 -18.39
N GLN A 100 -4.61 -0.28 -17.54
CA GLN A 100 -5.90 0.32 -17.86
C GLN A 100 -5.81 1.83 -18.17
N THR A 101 -4.83 2.53 -17.61
CA THR A 101 -4.60 3.96 -17.85
C THR A 101 -3.56 4.24 -18.94
N LEU A 102 -3.14 3.21 -19.68
CA LEU A 102 -2.14 3.26 -20.74
C LEU A 102 -0.75 3.75 -20.27
N GLU A 103 -0.46 3.51 -19.01
CA GLU A 103 0.87 3.70 -18.42
C GLU A 103 1.65 2.38 -18.44
N TYR A 104 2.97 2.46 -18.20
CA TYR A 104 3.83 1.27 -18.22
C TYR A 104 3.57 0.37 -16.98
N PRO A 105 3.05 -0.86 -17.16
CA PRO A 105 2.58 -1.70 -16.04
C PRO A 105 3.67 -2.17 -15.08
N TYR A 106 4.94 -2.19 -15.52
CA TYR A 106 6.07 -2.68 -14.76
C TYR A 106 6.95 -1.54 -14.19
N LEU A 107 6.34 -0.37 -13.93
CA LEU A 107 7.03 0.82 -13.46
C LEU A 107 7.87 0.56 -12.21
N THR A 108 7.36 -0.23 -11.28
CA THR A 108 7.98 -0.50 -9.96
C THR A 108 9.09 -1.56 -9.98
N ASN A 109 9.24 -2.32 -11.06
CA ASN A 109 10.22 -3.43 -11.13
C ASN A 109 11.01 -3.49 -12.44
N SER A 110 11.16 -2.35 -13.11
CA SER A 110 11.93 -2.23 -14.36
C SER A 110 12.74 -0.94 -14.38
N ASN A 111 13.60 -0.79 -15.37
CA ASN A 111 14.42 0.40 -15.58
C ASN A 111 15.30 0.78 -14.36
N GLY A 112 15.75 -0.22 -13.60
CA GLY A 112 16.57 -0.04 -12.41
C GLY A 112 15.77 0.12 -11.11
N ASN A 113 14.46 0.00 -11.16
CA ASN A 113 13.61 -0.15 -9.99
C ASN A 113 13.58 -1.61 -9.50
N ASN A 114 13.46 -1.78 -8.19
CA ASN A 114 13.32 -3.08 -7.54
C ASN A 114 12.08 -3.08 -6.64
N ARG A 115 11.68 -4.28 -6.19
CA ARG A 115 10.57 -4.47 -5.25
C ARG A 115 11.01 -5.29 -4.07
N GLY A 116 10.46 -4.98 -2.90
CA GLY A 116 10.59 -5.76 -1.68
C GLY A 116 9.23 -5.89 -0.98
N ASP A 117 9.13 -6.90 -0.12
CA ASP A 117 7.91 -7.12 0.67
C ASP A 117 8.29 -7.34 2.12
N LEU A 118 7.87 -6.40 2.97
CA LEU A 118 8.19 -6.45 4.39
C LEU A 118 7.56 -7.64 5.10
N LEU A 119 6.39 -8.13 4.64
CA LEU A 119 5.78 -9.34 5.19
C LEU A 119 6.69 -10.56 5.00
N ASN A 120 7.30 -10.71 3.83
CA ASN A 120 8.21 -11.82 3.56
C ASN A 120 9.52 -11.67 4.36
N LEU A 121 10.02 -10.45 4.51
CA LEU A 121 11.17 -10.16 5.35
C LEU A 121 10.88 -10.45 6.82
N ALA A 122 9.73 -10.07 7.34
CA ALA A 122 9.29 -10.34 8.71
C ALA A 122 9.17 -11.86 8.98
N ARG A 123 8.63 -12.61 8.03
CA ARG A 123 8.57 -14.09 8.11
C ARG A 123 9.97 -14.70 8.15
N ALA A 124 10.87 -14.23 7.30
CA ALA A 124 12.26 -14.69 7.26
C ALA A 124 12.99 -14.33 8.57
N ALA A 125 12.85 -13.09 9.06
CA ALA A 125 13.42 -12.66 10.32
C ALA A 125 12.93 -13.55 11.48
N ASN A 126 11.66 -13.84 11.57
CA ASN A 126 11.10 -14.70 12.62
C ASN A 126 11.60 -16.16 12.54
N LEU A 127 11.89 -16.65 11.33
CA LEU A 127 12.41 -18.00 11.11
C LEU A 127 13.89 -18.11 11.49
N TYR A 128 14.72 -17.16 11.03
CA TYR A 128 16.16 -17.22 11.20
C TYR A 128 16.66 -16.56 12.49
N TYR A 129 15.90 -15.60 13.00
CA TYR A 129 16.22 -14.82 14.20
C TYR A 129 15.00 -14.75 15.12
N PRO A 130 14.60 -15.87 15.77
CA PRO A 130 13.47 -15.91 16.67
C PRO A 130 13.58 -14.84 17.76
N ASN A 131 12.47 -14.18 18.08
CA ASN A 131 12.35 -13.10 19.06
C ASN A 131 12.84 -11.70 18.59
N THR A 132 13.31 -11.53 17.37
CA THR A 132 13.63 -10.21 16.83
C THR A 132 12.35 -9.38 16.61
N LEU A 133 11.29 -10.01 16.10
CA LEU A 133 9.99 -9.38 15.92
C LEU A 133 8.93 -10.06 16.77
N LYS A 134 8.13 -9.24 17.45
CA LYS A 134 6.99 -9.71 18.24
C LYS A 134 5.78 -9.88 17.34
N ASN A 135 5.13 -11.03 17.44
CA ASN A 135 3.92 -11.37 16.68
C ASN A 135 2.80 -11.80 17.66
N SER A 136 1.57 -11.49 17.33
CA SER A 136 0.43 -12.11 17.98
C SER A 136 0.32 -13.59 17.56
N ILE A 137 -0.30 -14.39 18.41
CA ILE A 137 -0.50 -15.83 18.17
C ILE A 137 -1.98 -16.08 17.93
N SER A 138 -2.29 -16.78 16.85
CA SER A 138 -3.66 -17.19 16.55
C SER A 138 -4.17 -18.25 17.54
N ALA A 139 -5.48 -18.47 17.60
CA ALA A 139 -6.08 -19.54 18.40
C ALA A 139 -5.56 -20.95 18.07
N LYS A 140 -4.95 -21.12 16.89
CA LYS A 140 -4.31 -22.37 16.44
C LYS A 140 -2.82 -22.46 16.79
N GLY A 141 -2.27 -21.50 17.55
CA GLY A 141 -0.85 -21.46 17.92
C GLY A 141 0.10 -20.93 16.84
N ASN A 142 -0.40 -20.41 15.73
CA ASN A 142 0.45 -19.89 14.65
C ASN A 142 0.70 -18.39 14.81
N ALA A 143 1.91 -17.93 14.47
CA ALA A 143 2.23 -16.50 14.40
C ALA A 143 1.34 -15.79 13.37
N VAL A 144 0.85 -14.60 13.74
CA VAL A 144 0.00 -13.77 12.89
C VAL A 144 0.84 -12.61 12.35
N TYR A 145 0.91 -12.51 11.04
CA TYR A 145 1.64 -11.46 10.34
C TYR A 145 0.63 -10.46 9.74
N LYS A 146 0.17 -9.54 10.58
CA LYS A 146 -0.70 -8.43 10.18
C LYS A 146 -0.11 -7.13 10.70
N LEU A 147 0.02 -6.12 9.84
CA LEU A 147 0.66 -4.85 10.17
C LEU A 147 -0.01 -4.16 11.37
N ASP A 148 -1.35 -4.14 11.40
CA ASP A 148 -2.15 -3.57 12.48
C ASP A 148 -1.92 -4.21 13.87
N GLN A 149 -1.44 -5.47 13.88
CA GLN A 149 -1.10 -6.20 15.10
C GLN A 149 0.40 -6.16 15.42
N MET A 150 1.23 -6.27 14.37
CA MET A 150 2.68 -6.31 14.55
C MET A 150 3.26 -4.95 14.95
N ALA A 151 2.83 -3.86 14.33
CA ALA A 151 3.38 -2.54 14.57
C ALA A 151 3.29 -2.13 16.06
N PRO A 152 2.13 -2.19 16.74
CA PRO A 152 2.04 -1.86 18.16
C PRO A 152 2.87 -2.78 19.07
N LEU A 153 2.93 -4.08 18.77
CA LEU A 153 3.72 -5.04 19.55
C LEU A 153 5.23 -4.74 19.50
N ASN A 154 5.69 -4.12 18.43
CA ASN A 154 7.09 -3.74 18.25
C ASN A 154 7.36 -2.25 18.56
N GLY A 155 6.40 -1.55 19.19
CA GLY A 155 6.56 -0.17 19.64
C GLY A 155 6.39 0.87 18.52
N ILE A 156 5.83 0.47 17.38
CA ILE A 156 5.56 1.36 16.24
C ILE A 156 4.14 1.91 16.39
N GLU A 157 3.99 3.23 16.36
CA GLU A 157 2.68 3.87 16.40
C GLU A 157 1.95 3.64 15.07
N HIS A 158 0.74 3.12 15.15
CA HIS A 158 -0.15 2.91 14.00
C HIS A 158 -1.48 3.63 14.24
N GLY A 159 -1.39 4.95 14.46
CA GLY A 159 -2.53 5.77 14.87
C GLY A 159 -3.65 5.90 13.84
N ASP A 160 -3.31 5.86 12.55
CA ASP A 160 -4.28 5.95 11.45
C ASP A 160 -4.29 4.68 10.60
N ALA A 161 -4.42 3.54 11.29
CA ALA A 161 -4.51 2.22 10.68
C ALA A 161 -5.60 2.19 9.58
N HIS A 162 -5.26 1.54 8.46
CA HIS A 162 -6.09 1.43 7.25
C HIS A 162 -6.26 2.74 6.45
N SER A 163 -5.48 3.79 6.74
CA SER A 163 -5.21 4.83 5.75
C SER A 163 -3.98 4.44 4.93
N ALA A 164 -3.97 4.76 3.63
CA ALA A 164 -2.86 4.36 2.76
C ALA A 164 -1.51 4.90 3.28
N ILE A 165 -1.47 6.14 3.77
CA ILE A 165 -0.25 6.74 4.29
C ILE A 165 0.09 6.25 5.71
N GLY A 166 -0.91 5.95 6.54
CA GLY A 166 -0.71 5.39 7.87
C GLY A 166 -0.06 4.00 7.82
N ASP A 167 -0.47 3.16 6.89
CA ASP A 167 0.12 1.84 6.66
C ASP A 167 1.56 1.95 6.14
N VAL A 168 1.87 2.95 5.28
CA VAL A 168 3.25 3.23 4.84
C VAL A 168 4.12 3.68 6.00
N ILE A 169 3.66 4.58 6.85
CA ILE A 169 4.40 5.04 8.04
C ILE A 169 4.68 3.87 8.99
N ALA A 170 3.68 3.02 9.26
CA ALA A 170 3.87 1.83 10.08
C ALA A 170 4.81 0.78 9.44
N THR A 171 4.97 0.81 8.13
CA THR A 171 5.91 -0.06 7.40
C THR A 171 7.36 0.44 7.51
N LEU A 172 7.57 1.75 7.70
CA LEU A 172 8.88 2.38 7.84
C LEU A 172 9.47 2.21 9.25
N GLY A 173 8.63 2.17 10.29
CA GLY A 173 9.04 1.98 11.69
C GLY A 173 9.48 0.56 11.98
#